data_4fb1b113bb93d7c957908e52d57951a7
#
_entry.id   4fb1b113bb93d7c957908e52d57951a7
#
_cell.length_a   1.000
_cell.length_b   1.000
_cell.length_c   1.000
_cell.angle_alpha   90.00
_cell.angle_beta   90.00
_cell.angle_gamma   90.00
#
_symmetry.space_group_name_H-M   'P 1'
#
loop_
_entity.id
_entity.type
_entity.pdbx_description
1 polymer ?
#
loop_
_entity_poly.entity_id
_entity_poly.type
_entity_poly.pdbx_seq_one_letter_code
_entity_poly.pdbx_strand_id
1 'polypeptide(L)'
;APAAPAPLVDLSTLKTATISMQAADLDTNIAACQDFNGFVNSKWLNANPVPADRSTWGPFVVLAERSLEIQQKLVENLAAQENATGTAKLIGDVWASGMDEAAVNAAGITPIQPILDQIAGLQTPEAIADFVAKSYAKGQSYVFGFGPSADFKDSSVNIAYASQAGLGLPDRDYY
;
A
#
# COMPACT_ATOMS: atom_id res chain seq x y z
N ALA A 1 -4.96 34.00 20.65
CA ALA A 1 -5.06 33.15 19.46
C ALA A 1 -5.70 31.84 19.91
N PRO A 2 -6.64 31.23 19.15
CA PRO A 2 -7.15 29.90 19.47
C PRO A 2 -5.98 28.93 19.48
N ALA A 3 -5.99 27.97 20.41
CA ALA A 3 -4.99 26.91 20.44
C ALA A 3 -5.03 26.13 19.14
N ALA A 4 -3.86 25.79 18.61
CA ALA A 4 -3.80 24.91 17.45
C ALA A 4 -4.51 23.58 17.79
N PRO A 5 -5.27 23.00 16.86
CA PRO A 5 -5.90 21.70 17.07
C PRO A 5 -4.82 20.68 17.43
N ALA A 6 -5.14 19.76 18.35
CA ALA A 6 -4.24 18.67 18.70
C ALA A 6 -3.90 17.85 17.45
N PRO A 7 -2.66 17.37 17.30
CA PRO A 7 -2.28 16.55 16.16
C PRO A 7 -3.10 15.24 16.16
N LEU A 8 -3.52 14.80 14.97
CA LEU A 8 -4.30 13.56 14.79
C LEU A 8 -3.51 12.30 15.21
N VAL A 9 -2.20 12.37 15.21
CA VAL A 9 -1.31 11.30 15.66
C VAL A 9 -0.27 11.86 16.61
N ASP A 10 -0.15 11.29 17.79
CA ASP A 10 0.95 11.56 18.71
C ASP A 10 2.17 10.71 18.31
N LEU A 11 3.15 11.37 17.70
CA LEU A 11 4.37 10.72 17.20
C LEU A 11 5.24 10.15 18.32
N SER A 12 5.05 10.56 19.59
CA SER A 12 5.79 10.02 20.73
C SER A 12 5.33 8.61 21.11
N THR A 13 4.13 8.21 20.66
CA THR A 13 3.55 6.88 20.93
C THR A 13 3.94 5.82 19.90
N LEU A 14 4.72 6.17 18.89
CA LEU A 14 5.15 5.23 17.87
C LEU A 14 6.15 4.21 18.44
N LYS A 15 5.96 2.95 18.06
CA LYS A 15 6.86 1.84 18.44
C LYS A 15 8.16 1.90 17.65
N THR A 16 8.04 2.29 16.38
CA THR A 16 9.18 2.38 15.46
C THR A 16 10.03 3.61 15.78
N ALA A 17 11.28 3.40 16.14
CA ALA A 17 12.22 4.46 16.46
C ALA A 17 12.52 5.39 15.27
N THR A 18 12.87 6.63 15.56
CA THR A 18 13.44 7.52 14.54
C THR A 18 14.89 7.13 14.29
N ILE A 19 15.27 7.00 13.02
CA ILE A 19 16.65 6.77 12.65
C ILE A 19 17.39 8.12 12.61
N SER A 20 18.44 8.21 13.37
CA SER A 20 19.42 9.30 13.30
C SER A 20 20.81 8.71 13.45
N MET A 21 21.79 9.25 12.75
CA MET A 21 23.19 8.84 12.85
C MET A 21 23.95 9.82 13.73
N GLN A 22 24.62 9.31 14.75
CA GLN A 22 25.46 10.07 15.68
C GLN A 22 26.90 9.57 15.61
N ALA A 23 27.87 10.40 16.00
CA ALA A 23 29.29 9.97 16.06
C ALA A 23 29.49 8.75 16.99
N ALA A 24 28.64 8.58 18.00
CA ALA A 24 28.67 7.43 18.91
C ALA A 24 28.26 6.11 18.26
N ASP A 25 27.57 6.15 17.12
CA ASP A 25 27.16 4.95 16.39
C ASP A 25 28.30 4.34 15.59
N LEU A 26 29.38 5.06 15.38
CA LEU A 26 30.58 4.56 14.73
C LEU A 26 31.30 3.51 15.62
N ASP A 27 31.72 2.41 15.01
CA ASP A 27 32.52 1.40 15.71
C ASP A 27 34.01 1.73 15.62
N THR A 28 34.51 2.43 16.63
CA THR A 28 35.92 2.83 16.70
C THR A 28 36.90 1.70 16.95
N ASN A 29 36.43 0.45 17.19
CA ASN A 29 37.28 -0.73 17.27
C ASN A 29 37.66 -1.25 15.88
N ILE A 30 36.96 -0.80 14.82
CA ILE A 30 37.23 -1.14 13.44
C ILE A 30 37.96 0.03 12.79
N ALA A 31 39.13 -0.24 12.20
CA ALA A 31 39.86 0.80 11.48
C ALA A 31 39.14 1.18 10.17
N ALA A 32 38.72 2.43 10.04
CA ALA A 32 37.95 2.91 8.88
C ALA A 32 38.65 2.67 7.54
N CYS A 33 40.02 2.68 7.53
CA CYS A 33 40.79 2.41 6.31
C CYS A 33 40.87 0.92 5.94
N GLN A 34 40.51 0.00 6.87
CA GLN A 34 40.49 -1.45 6.63
C GLN A 34 39.09 -1.93 6.27
N ASP A 35 38.10 -1.50 7.02
CA ASP A 35 36.69 -1.82 6.76
C ASP A 35 35.82 -0.61 7.09
N PHE A 36 35.57 0.22 6.11
CA PHE A 36 34.75 1.41 6.27
C PHE A 36 33.27 1.07 6.52
N ASN A 37 32.78 0.00 5.90
CA ASN A 37 31.41 -0.44 6.12
C ASN A 37 31.20 -0.92 7.55
N GLY A 38 32.10 -1.74 8.07
CA GLY A 38 32.06 -2.20 9.46
C GLY A 38 32.20 -1.05 10.45
N PHE A 39 33.12 -0.10 10.18
CA PHE A 39 33.30 1.11 11.00
C PHE A 39 32.00 1.92 11.14
N VAL A 40 31.25 2.08 10.05
CA VAL A 40 30.02 2.91 10.03
C VAL A 40 28.79 2.14 10.52
N ASN A 41 28.63 0.88 10.13
CA ASN A 41 27.35 0.19 10.23
C ASN A 41 27.29 -0.94 11.24
N SER A 42 28.43 -1.48 11.74
CA SER A 42 28.44 -2.72 12.57
C SER A 42 27.60 -2.61 13.82
N LYS A 43 27.65 -1.49 14.54
CA LYS A 43 26.86 -1.32 15.77
C LYS A 43 25.35 -1.35 15.46
N TRP A 44 24.93 -0.67 14.39
CA TRP A 44 23.53 -0.67 13.99
C TRP A 44 23.08 -2.05 13.54
N LEU A 45 23.85 -2.73 12.70
CA LEU A 45 23.55 -4.08 12.20
C LEU A 45 23.43 -5.09 13.35
N ASN A 46 24.33 -5.03 14.32
CA ASN A 46 24.30 -5.91 15.48
C ASN A 46 23.08 -5.65 16.40
N ALA A 47 22.67 -4.40 16.52
CA ALA A 47 21.49 -4.01 17.30
C ALA A 47 20.16 -4.24 16.57
N ASN A 48 20.18 -4.38 15.25
CA ASN A 48 18.99 -4.51 14.41
C ASN A 48 19.08 -5.74 13.48
N PRO A 49 19.02 -6.96 14.03
CA PRO A 49 19.00 -8.17 13.20
C PRO A 49 17.76 -8.19 12.30
N VAL A 50 17.85 -8.84 11.15
CA VAL A 50 16.73 -9.03 10.24
C VAL A 50 15.61 -9.79 10.96
N PRO A 51 14.39 -9.25 11.08
CA PRO A 51 13.25 -9.96 11.67
C PRO A 51 12.94 -11.26 10.92
N ALA A 52 12.39 -12.26 11.63
CA ALA A 52 12.15 -13.60 11.09
C ALA A 52 11.14 -13.61 9.91
N ASP A 53 10.26 -12.62 9.83
CA ASP A 53 9.25 -12.43 8.78
C ASP A 53 9.73 -11.53 7.63
N ARG A 54 10.99 -11.16 7.60
CA ARG A 54 11.57 -10.26 6.59
C ARG A 54 12.79 -10.90 5.91
N SER A 55 13.00 -10.56 4.66
CA SER A 55 14.20 -10.94 3.91
C SER A 55 15.32 -9.92 4.00
N THR A 56 14.99 -8.67 4.33
CA THR A 56 15.93 -7.55 4.44
C THR A 56 15.51 -6.63 5.58
N TRP A 57 16.50 -5.97 6.18
CA TRP A 57 16.27 -4.95 7.20
C TRP A 57 17.28 -3.82 7.03
N GLY A 58 16.81 -2.58 7.12
CA GLY A 58 17.64 -1.41 6.91
C GLY A 58 16.88 -0.10 7.11
N PRO A 59 17.56 1.05 7.08
CA PRO A 59 16.95 2.36 7.36
C PRO A 59 15.70 2.66 6.54
N PHE A 60 15.69 2.32 5.26
CA PHE A 60 14.51 2.54 4.41
C PHE A 60 13.32 1.66 4.80
N VAL A 61 13.58 0.41 5.21
CA VAL A 61 12.51 -0.48 5.70
C VAL A 61 11.95 0.06 7.00
N VAL A 62 12.81 0.48 7.93
CA VAL A 62 12.37 1.09 9.21
C VAL A 62 11.54 2.36 8.96
N LEU A 63 11.93 3.21 8.00
CA LEU A 63 11.14 4.40 7.63
C LEU A 63 9.77 4.02 7.03
N ALA A 64 9.72 2.97 6.20
CA ALA A 64 8.46 2.46 5.66
C ALA A 64 7.55 1.93 6.76
N GLU A 65 8.07 1.10 7.68
CA GLU A 65 7.31 0.58 8.83
C GLU A 65 6.78 1.73 9.70
N ARG A 66 7.61 2.74 9.98
CA ARG A 66 7.17 3.92 10.71
C ARG A 66 6.04 4.67 9.99
N SER A 67 6.14 4.82 8.68
CA SER A 67 5.08 5.45 7.87
C SER A 67 3.77 4.68 7.95
N LEU A 68 3.82 3.35 7.86
CA LEU A 68 2.64 2.49 8.00
C LEU A 68 2.03 2.60 9.41
N GLU A 69 2.85 2.63 10.46
CA GLU A 69 2.38 2.82 11.84
C GLU A 69 1.66 4.16 12.02
N ILE A 70 2.19 5.24 11.43
CA ILE A 70 1.55 6.56 11.46
C ILE A 70 0.20 6.52 10.73
N GLN A 71 0.15 5.92 9.55
CA GLN A 71 -1.08 5.80 8.76
C GLN A 71 -2.13 4.99 9.52
N GLN A 72 -1.75 3.85 10.11
CA GLN A 72 -2.65 3.04 10.91
C GLN A 72 -3.24 3.84 12.07
N LYS A 73 -2.40 4.48 12.88
CA LYS A 73 -2.88 5.32 13.99
C LYS A 73 -3.79 6.47 13.53
N LEU A 74 -3.48 7.05 12.37
CA LEU A 74 -4.32 8.11 11.79
C LEU A 74 -5.72 7.59 11.48
N VAL A 75 -5.83 6.47 10.76
CA VAL A 75 -7.15 5.95 10.35
C VAL A 75 -7.94 5.39 11.54
N GLU A 76 -7.27 4.77 12.53
CA GLU A 76 -7.88 4.35 13.79
C GLU A 76 -8.47 5.54 14.57
N ASN A 77 -7.69 6.63 14.69
CA ASN A 77 -8.17 7.84 15.34
C ASN A 77 -9.32 8.50 14.61
N LEU A 78 -9.31 8.49 13.28
CA LEU A 78 -10.43 9.00 12.46
C LEU A 78 -11.69 8.13 12.63
N ALA A 79 -11.54 6.82 12.65
CA ALA A 79 -12.64 5.89 12.88
C ALA A 79 -13.28 6.03 14.27
N ALA A 80 -12.48 6.41 15.28
CA ALA A 80 -12.96 6.65 16.65
C ALA A 80 -13.67 7.99 16.85
N GLN A 81 -13.65 8.90 15.86
CA GLN A 81 -14.29 10.21 15.98
C GLN A 81 -15.81 10.14 15.73
N GLU A 82 -16.61 10.21 16.78
CA GLU A 82 -18.09 10.15 16.69
C GLU A 82 -18.71 11.24 15.81
N ASN A 83 -18.11 12.44 15.76
CA ASN A 83 -18.62 13.61 15.04
C ASN A 83 -17.80 13.94 13.78
N ALA A 84 -17.04 13.00 13.23
CA ALA A 84 -16.30 13.22 11.99
C ALA A 84 -17.23 13.54 10.82
N THR A 85 -16.80 14.46 9.95
CA THR A 85 -17.52 14.86 8.74
C THR A 85 -16.58 14.89 7.55
N GLY A 86 -17.12 14.94 6.32
CA GLY A 86 -16.34 15.05 5.10
C GLY A 86 -15.34 13.90 4.93
N THR A 87 -14.13 14.20 4.48
CA THR A 87 -13.08 13.21 4.19
C THR A 87 -12.66 12.41 5.43
N ALA A 88 -12.63 13.06 6.61
CA ALA A 88 -12.29 12.37 7.85
C ALA A 88 -13.27 11.24 8.17
N LYS A 89 -14.58 11.52 8.03
CA LYS A 89 -15.62 10.50 8.19
C LYS A 89 -15.47 9.38 7.16
N LEU A 90 -15.28 9.73 5.89
CA LEU A 90 -15.15 8.73 4.81
C LEU A 90 -14.00 7.77 5.08
N ILE A 91 -12.82 8.27 5.46
CA ILE A 91 -11.66 7.45 5.79
C ILE A 91 -11.94 6.55 7.02
N GLY A 92 -12.53 7.12 8.06
CA GLY A 92 -12.90 6.37 9.27
C GLY A 92 -13.91 5.25 8.98
N ASP A 93 -14.95 5.54 8.20
CA ASP A 93 -15.98 4.55 7.82
C ASP A 93 -15.39 3.41 6.98
N VAL A 94 -14.51 3.71 6.00
CA VAL A 94 -13.82 2.70 5.18
C VAL A 94 -12.96 1.81 6.07
N TRP A 95 -12.18 2.40 6.97
CA TRP A 95 -11.35 1.63 7.91
C TRP A 95 -12.21 0.73 8.82
N ALA A 96 -13.22 1.30 9.46
CA ALA A 96 -14.10 0.55 10.36
C ALA A 96 -14.80 -0.61 9.65
N SER A 97 -15.30 -0.39 8.44
CA SER A 97 -15.96 -1.43 7.66
C SER A 97 -15.02 -2.57 7.25
N GLY A 98 -13.75 -2.25 6.93
CA GLY A 98 -12.74 -3.25 6.58
C GLY A 98 -12.23 -4.06 7.77
N MET A 99 -12.27 -3.48 8.98
CA MET A 99 -11.80 -4.12 10.21
C MET A 99 -12.91 -4.87 10.97
N ASP A 100 -14.16 -4.80 10.53
CA ASP A 100 -15.28 -5.58 11.09
C ASP A 100 -15.25 -7.01 10.54
N GLU A 101 -14.36 -7.84 11.07
CA GLU A 101 -14.21 -9.25 10.67
C GLU A 101 -15.53 -10.03 10.78
N ALA A 102 -16.36 -9.73 11.78
CA ALA A 102 -17.62 -10.42 11.98
C ALA A 102 -18.59 -10.13 10.83
N ALA A 103 -18.73 -8.86 10.44
CA ALA A 103 -19.57 -8.47 9.32
C ALA A 103 -19.02 -8.96 7.98
N VAL A 104 -17.70 -8.89 7.76
CA VAL A 104 -17.06 -9.39 6.55
C VAL A 104 -17.26 -10.90 6.39
N ASN A 105 -17.03 -11.68 7.45
CA ASN A 105 -17.23 -13.12 7.44
C ASN A 105 -18.70 -13.51 7.25
N ALA A 106 -19.63 -12.78 7.88
CA ALA A 106 -21.06 -13.02 7.70
C ALA A 106 -21.54 -12.70 6.28
N ALA A 107 -20.99 -11.66 5.66
CA ALA A 107 -21.33 -11.30 4.28
C ALA A 107 -20.83 -12.35 3.27
N GLY A 108 -19.67 -12.98 3.53
CA GLY A 108 -19.05 -13.97 2.64
C GLY A 108 -18.92 -13.44 1.21
N ILE A 109 -19.37 -14.19 0.22
CA ILE A 109 -19.35 -13.82 -1.19
C ILE A 109 -20.55 -12.98 -1.65
N THR A 110 -21.54 -12.77 -0.77
CA THR A 110 -22.81 -12.10 -1.12
C THR A 110 -22.60 -10.74 -1.83
N PRO A 111 -21.66 -9.87 -1.42
CA PRO A 111 -21.45 -8.57 -2.06
C PRO A 111 -20.98 -8.67 -3.51
N ILE A 112 -20.30 -9.74 -3.89
CA ILE A 112 -19.79 -9.95 -5.26
C ILE A 112 -20.69 -10.85 -6.11
N GLN A 113 -21.72 -11.46 -5.50
CA GLN A 113 -22.64 -12.37 -6.19
C GLN A 113 -23.26 -11.76 -7.47
N PRO A 114 -23.72 -10.48 -7.48
CA PRO A 114 -24.26 -9.87 -8.69
C PRO A 114 -23.26 -9.83 -9.86
N ILE A 115 -21.97 -9.67 -9.57
CA ILE A 115 -20.91 -9.68 -10.60
C ILE A 115 -20.69 -11.12 -11.08
N LEU A 116 -20.68 -12.10 -10.18
CA LEU A 116 -20.54 -13.51 -10.55
C LEU A 116 -21.70 -13.98 -11.42
N ASP A 117 -22.94 -13.59 -11.08
CA ASP A 117 -24.13 -13.90 -11.87
C ASP A 117 -24.08 -13.25 -13.25
N GLN A 118 -23.58 -12.03 -13.34
CA GLN A 118 -23.38 -11.35 -14.60
C GLN A 118 -22.35 -12.08 -15.48
N ILE A 119 -21.23 -12.49 -14.88
CA ILE A 119 -20.19 -13.26 -15.59
C ILE A 119 -20.72 -14.61 -16.05
N ALA A 120 -21.46 -15.32 -15.21
CA ALA A 120 -22.07 -16.59 -15.58
C ALA A 120 -23.07 -16.48 -16.75
N GLY A 121 -23.66 -15.30 -16.91
CA GLY A 121 -24.55 -14.98 -18.05
C GLY A 121 -23.86 -14.69 -19.38
N LEU A 122 -22.52 -14.57 -19.43
CA LEU A 122 -21.75 -14.25 -20.65
C LEU A 122 -21.61 -15.48 -21.54
N GLN A 123 -22.58 -15.73 -22.44
CA GLN A 123 -22.63 -16.93 -23.25
C GLN A 123 -22.14 -16.73 -24.69
N THR A 124 -21.87 -15.50 -25.13
CA THR A 124 -21.42 -15.20 -26.50
C THR A 124 -20.21 -14.26 -26.50
N PRO A 125 -19.36 -14.30 -27.54
CA PRO A 125 -18.24 -13.37 -27.69
C PRO A 125 -18.67 -11.89 -27.64
N GLU A 126 -19.83 -11.56 -28.20
CA GLU A 126 -20.38 -10.21 -28.23
C GLU A 126 -20.76 -9.76 -26.81
N ALA A 127 -21.36 -10.64 -26.00
CA ALA A 127 -21.71 -10.35 -24.61
C ALA A 127 -20.44 -10.13 -23.76
N ILE A 128 -19.39 -10.90 -24.01
CA ILE A 128 -18.08 -10.75 -23.35
C ILE A 128 -17.45 -9.41 -23.74
N ALA A 129 -17.45 -9.06 -25.04
CA ALA A 129 -16.89 -7.79 -25.49
C ALA A 129 -17.63 -6.58 -24.92
N ASP A 130 -18.96 -6.63 -24.86
CA ASP A 130 -19.80 -5.59 -24.24
C ASP A 130 -19.54 -5.46 -22.75
N PHE A 131 -19.43 -6.58 -22.02
CA PHE A 131 -19.07 -6.58 -20.59
C PHE A 131 -17.71 -5.96 -20.36
N VAL A 132 -16.68 -6.33 -21.12
CA VAL A 132 -15.34 -5.78 -21.05
C VAL A 132 -15.36 -4.26 -21.30
N ALA A 133 -16.04 -3.81 -22.38
CA ALA A 133 -16.13 -2.39 -22.70
C ALA A 133 -16.81 -1.57 -21.59
N LYS A 134 -17.91 -2.08 -21.03
CA LYS A 134 -18.61 -1.45 -19.89
C LYS A 134 -17.77 -1.42 -18.62
N SER A 135 -16.94 -2.44 -18.41
CA SER A 135 -16.02 -2.50 -17.27
C SER A 135 -14.92 -1.46 -17.39
N TYR A 136 -14.35 -1.27 -18.57
CA TYR A 136 -13.37 -0.21 -18.83
C TYR A 136 -13.94 1.18 -18.55
N ALA A 137 -15.17 1.45 -18.94
CA ALA A 137 -15.84 2.72 -18.66
C ALA A 137 -15.98 3.00 -17.15
N LYS A 138 -15.92 1.96 -16.32
CA LYS A 138 -15.94 2.05 -14.84
C LYS A 138 -14.53 2.02 -14.23
N GLY A 139 -13.48 2.05 -15.04
CA GLY A 139 -12.08 1.95 -14.57
C GLY A 139 -11.63 0.54 -14.20
N GLN A 140 -12.37 -0.50 -14.61
CA GLN A 140 -12.08 -1.90 -14.32
C GLN A 140 -11.49 -2.59 -15.54
N SER A 141 -10.19 -2.92 -15.54
CA SER A 141 -9.49 -3.58 -16.64
C SER A 141 -9.26 -5.06 -16.32
N TYR A 142 -10.09 -5.94 -16.88
CA TYR A 142 -10.02 -7.38 -16.60
C TYR A 142 -9.16 -8.17 -17.59
N VAL A 143 -8.93 -7.68 -18.81
CA VAL A 143 -8.34 -8.48 -19.89
C VAL A 143 -7.04 -7.89 -20.41
N PHE A 144 -6.97 -6.58 -20.59
CA PHE A 144 -5.77 -5.87 -21.04
C PHE A 144 -5.70 -4.47 -20.40
N GLY A 145 -4.51 -3.91 -20.32
CA GLY A 145 -4.30 -2.52 -19.94
C GLY A 145 -4.53 -1.60 -21.14
N PHE A 146 -5.23 -0.49 -20.95
CA PHE A 146 -5.41 0.53 -21.97
C PHE A 146 -5.37 1.92 -21.33
N GLY A 147 -4.56 2.81 -21.88
CA GLY A 147 -4.46 4.16 -21.36
C GLY A 147 -3.53 5.06 -22.17
N PRO A 148 -3.59 6.38 -21.96
CA PRO A 148 -2.67 7.31 -22.59
C PRO A 148 -1.30 7.28 -21.91
N SER A 149 -0.24 7.40 -22.70
CA SER A 149 1.12 7.63 -22.24
C SER A 149 1.88 8.44 -23.29
N ALA A 150 2.99 9.07 -22.90
CA ALA A 150 3.82 9.82 -23.81
C ALA A 150 4.35 8.92 -24.93
N ASP A 151 4.35 9.42 -26.18
CA ASP A 151 4.95 8.73 -27.30
C ASP A 151 6.49 8.62 -27.08
N PHE A 152 7.04 7.43 -27.28
CA PHE A 152 8.49 7.21 -27.17
C PHE A 152 9.32 7.96 -28.20
N LYS A 153 8.72 8.39 -29.32
CA LYS A 153 9.38 9.17 -30.38
C LYS A 153 9.22 10.68 -30.18
N ASP A 154 8.08 11.09 -29.66
CA ASP A 154 7.76 12.48 -29.35
C ASP A 154 7.01 12.58 -28.01
N SER A 155 7.75 12.78 -26.94
CA SER A 155 7.21 12.85 -25.59
C SER A 155 6.29 14.05 -25.32
N SER A 156 6.17 14.97 -26.25
CA SER A 156 5.22 16.09 -26.18
C SER A 156 3.78 15.68 -26.52
N VAL A 157 3.60 14.48 -27.11
CA VAL A 157 2.31 13.95 -27.53
C VAL A 157 1.97 12.70 -26.73
N ASN A 158 0.72 12.61 -26.25
CA ASN A 158 0.20 11.39 -25.66
C ASN A 158 -0.50 10.55 -26.74
N ILE A 159 -0.20 9.26 -26.77
CA ILE A 159 -0.85 8.27 -27.62
C ILE A 159 -1.49 7.17 -26.78
N ALA A 160 -2.42 6.43 -27.35
CA ALA A 160 -3.05 5.28 -26.70
C ALA A 160 -2.11 4.07 -26.71
N TYR A 161 -1.94 3.47 -25.55
CA TYR A 161 -1.24 2.20 -25.38
C TYR A 161 -2.21 1.10 -24.98
N ALA A 162 -2.07 -0.06 -25.61
CA ALA A 162 -2.68 -1.29 -25.16
C ALA A 162 -1.57 -2.25 -24.71
N SER A 163 -1.72 -2.86 -23.55
CA SER A 163 -0.74 -3.77 -22.98
C SER A 163 -1.41 -5.02 -22.43
N GLN A 164 -0.70 -6.12 -22.40
CA GLN A 164 -1.17 -7.35 -21.79
C GLN A 164 -1.42 -7.10 -20.29
N ALA A 165 -2.59 -7.50 -19.81
CA ALA A 165 -2.98 -7.45 -18.42
C ALA A 165 -4.07 -8.50 -18.13
N GLY A 166 -4.68 -8.45 -16.97
CA GLY A 166 -5.82 -9.31 -16.60
C GLY A 166 -5.44 -10.60 -15.89
N LEU A 167 -4.16 -10.97 -15.86
CA LEU A 167 -3.69 -12.09 -15.05
C LEU A 167 -3.45 -11.58 -13.61
N GLY A 168 -4.36 -11.92 -12.70
CA GLY A 168 -4.28 -11.50 -11.29
C GLY A 168 -3.48 -12.44 -10.40
N LEU A 169 -3.22 -13.68 -10.87
CA LEU A 169 -2.43 -14.67 -10.15
C LEU A 169 -0.97 -14.65 -10.64
N PRO A 170 0.00 -15.05 -9.80
CA PRO A 170 1.42 -14.87 -10.08
C PRO A 170 1.91 -15.59 -11.33
N ASP A 171 1.30 -16.73 -11.67
CA ASP A 171 1.75 -17.58 -12.76
C ASP A 171 0.59 -18.46 -13.28
N ARG A 172 0.77 -19.06 -14.46
CA ARG A 172 -0.25 -19.87 -15.15
C ARG A 172 -0.73 -21.08 -14.34
N ASP A 173 0.15 -21.62 -13.47
CA ASP A 173 -0.15 -22.83 -12.71
C ASP A 173 -1.15 -22.58 -11.58
N TYR A 174 -1.53 -21.31 -11.34
CA TYR A 174 -2.60 -20.90 -10.42
C TYR A 174 -3.99 -20.84 -11.09
N TYR A 175 -4.10 -21.06 -12.42
CA TYR A 175 -5.35 -21.09 -13.18
C TYR A 175 -5.71 -22.52 -13.56
#